data_79e29d76043278296de003bf7833dfa4
#
_entry.id   79e29d76043278296de003bf7833dfa4
#
_cell.length_a   1.000
_cell.length_b   1.000
_cell.length_c   1.000
_cell.angle_alpha   90.00
_cell.angle_beta   90.00
_cell.angle_gamma   90.00
#
_symmetry.space_group_name_H-M   'P 1'
#
loop_
_entity.id
_entity.type
_entity.pdbx_description
1 polymer ?
#
loop_
_entity_poly.entity_id
_entity_poly.type
_entity_poly.pdbx_seq_one_letter_code
_entity_poly.pdbx_strand_id
1 'polypeptide(L)'
;MAVHPGVNGWHPGLRESATFDRDVIAEIQRAAREGMYDIRGFGAKRRVPHFDDLLFLGASVSRYPLEGYREKCATDVVIGTRYAREPVKLDVPITIAGMSFGALSGQAKEALGRGASAVGTSTTTGDGGMTPEEREHSSVLVYQLLPSRYGMNPDDLRRADAIEVVVGQGAKPGGGGMLLGHKISDRVAEMRDLPPGIDQRSACRHPDWTGPDDLEIKIEELREITDWRIPIYVKVGASRTYYDVALAVKSGADAIVLDGMQGGTAATQDVFIEHVGIPILAAIPQAVESLMELDMHRKVQLIVSGGIRTGADVAKALALGADAVSIGVAALIALGYNAPEHDEEYRSIGSAAGYYDDYQAGLDPAGISTQDPELASRLDPVEGGRRLANYLRTLTLEAQTLARACGKSHLLNLEPEDLVALTIEAAAMALVPLAGTSWIPGLTGS
;
A
#
# COMPACT_ATOMS: atom_id res chain seq x y z
N MET A 1 25.57 -46.98 -11.37
CA MET A 1 24.29 -46.39 -10.93
C MET A 1 23.98 -45.25 -11.91
N ALA A 2 22.94 -45.42 -12.73
CA ALA A 2 22.53 -44.42 -13.67
C ALA A 2 21.83 -43.28 -12.88
N VAL A 3 22.38 -42.08 -12.94
CA VAL A 3 21.77 -40.87 -12.38
C VAL A 3 20.61 -40.51 -13.31
N HIS A 4 19.39 -40.58 -12.83
CA HIS A 4 18.26 -40.02 -13.55
C HIS A 4 18.47 -38.53 -13.79
N PRO A 5 18.29 -38.02 -15.01
CA PRO A 5 18.31 -36.58 -15.25
C PRO A 5 17.10 -35.99 -14.53
N GLY A 6 17.35 -35.33 -13.43
CA GLY A 6 16.35 -34.71 -12.62
C GLY A 6 15.61 -33.61 -13.35
N VAL A 7 14.33 -33.58 -13.14
CA VAL A 7 13.43 -32.48 -13.47
C VAL A 7 13.94 -31.21 -12.75
N ASN A 8 14.13 -30.13 -13.47
CA ASN A 8 14.47 -28.80 -12.99
C ASN A 8 15.90 -28.55 -12.43
N GLY A 9 16.92 -28.56 -13.30
CA GLY A 9 18.18 -27.90 -12.99
C GLY A 9 19.00 -28.45 -11.83
N TRP A 10 18.78 -29.70 -11.42
CA TRP A 10 19.50 -30.34 -10.34
C TRP A 10 21.01 -30.49 -10.68
N HIS A 11 21.86 -29.91 -9.87
CA HIS A 11 23.30 -30.00 -10.01
C HIS A 11 23.82 -31.26 -9.27
N PRO A 12 24.46 -32.24 -9.94
CA PRO A 12 25.03 -33.39 -9.26
C PRO A 12 26.15 -32.92 -8.34
N GLY A 13 25.92 -32.91 -7.05
CA GLY A 13 26.88 -32.43 -6.05
C GLY A 13 26.26 -31.51 -4.99
N LEU A 14 25.18 -30.84 -5.29
CA LEU A 14 24.40 -30.10 -4.30
C LEU A 14 23.22 -30.95 -3.82
N ARG A 15 22.96 -30.92 -2.53
CA ARG A 15 21.81 -31.59 -1.92
C ARG A 15 20.71 -30.57 -1.75
N GLU A 16 19.62 -30.78 -2.47
CA GLU A 16 18.42 -29.92 -2.45
C GLU A 16 17.18 -30.79 -2.25
N SER A 17 16.12 -30.19 -1.72
CA SER A 17 14.78 -30.77 -1.63
C SER A 17 13.75 -29.64 -1.74
N ALA A 18 12.45 -30.00 -1.84
CA ALA A 18 11.40 -29.01 -1.83
C ALA A 18 11.33 -28.19 -0.53
N THR A 19 11.85 -28.73 0.58
CA THR A 19 11.90 -28.02 1.88
C THR A 19 13.21 -27.24 2.06
N PHE A 20 14.29 -27.72 1.48
CA PHE A 20 15.62 -27.10 1.50
C PHE A 20 16.07 -26.85 0.07
N ASP A 21 15.45 -25.87 -0.56
CA ASP A 21 15.86 -25.36 -1.87
C ASP A 21 17.09 -24.45 -1.75
N ARG A 22 17.58 -23.94 -2.87
CA ARG A 22 18.82 -23.12 -2.91
C ARG A 22 18.70 -21.86 -2.08
N ASP A 23 17.53 -21.23 -2.09
CA ASP A 23 17.33 -19.97 -1.40
C ASP A 23 17.31 -20.19 0.11
N VAL A 24 16.57 -21.20 0.59
CA VAL A 24 16.56 -21.61 2.01
C VAL A 24 17.94 -22.03 2.49
N ILE A 25 18.69 -22.80 1.68
CA ILE A 25 20.06 -23.20 2.02
C ILE A 25 20.97 -21.96 2.13
N ALA A 26 20.88 -21.03 1.19
CA ALA A 26 21.66 -19.80 1.21
C ALA A 26 21.34 -18.93 2.44
N GLU A 27 20.07 -18.79 2.77
CA GLU A 27 19.60 -18.06 3.96
C GLU A 27 20.15 -18.67 5.24
N ILE A 28 20.06 -19.99 5.41
CA ILE A 28 20.61 -20.70 6.57
C ILE A 28 22.12 -20.48 6.68
N GLN A 29 22.85 -20.63 5.57
CA GLN A 29 24.32 -20.46 5.55
C GLN A 29 24.73 -19.03 5.85
N ARG A 30 23.99 -18.04 5.38
CA ARG A 30 24.23 -16.64 5.67
C ARG A 30 23.92 -16.33 7.14
N ALA A 31 22.75 -16.71 7.64
CA ALA A 31 22.39 -16.53 9.05
C ALA A 31 23.41 -17.17 9.99
N ALA A 32 23.96 -18.36 9.62
CA ALA A 32 25.00 -19.03 10.40
C ALA A 32 26.34 -18.29 10.39
N ARG A 33 26.68 -17.59 9.29
CA ARG A 33 27.92 -16.79 9.21
C ARG A 33 27.81 -15.44 9.89
N GLU A 34 26.67 -14.76 9.71
CA GLU A 34 26.52 -13.34 10.07
C GLU A 34 25.79 -13.13 11.39
N GLY A 35 25.02 -14.13 11.85
CA GLY A 35 24.21 -14.03 13.06
C GLY A 35 23.07 -13.02 12.96
N MET A 36 22.62 -12.70 11.75
CA MET A 36 21.61 -11.68 11.46
C MET A 36 20.50 -12.22 10.55
N TYR A 37 19.33 -11.61 10.66
CA TYR A 37 18.19 -11.80 9.75
C TYR A 37 18.26 -10.81 8.59
N ASP A 38 17.53 -11.11 7.51
CA ASP A 38 17.40 -10.20 6.37
C ASP A 38 16.52 -9.00 6.67
N ILE A 39 16.88 -7.88 6.07
CA ILE A 39 16.09 -6.63 6.09
C ILE A 39 15.71 -6.33 4.64
N ARG A 40 14.42 -6.20 4.39
CA ARG A 40 13.87 -5.90 3.06
C ARG A 40 12.74 -4.88 3.12
N GLY A 41 12.30 -4.39 1.96
CA GLY A 41 11.22 -3.43 1.85
C GLY A 41 10.31 -3.59 0.64
N PHE A 42 10.74 -4.25 -0.43
CA PHE A 42 10.02 -4.25 -1.70
C PHE A 42 8.65 -4.98 -1.67
N GLY A 43 8.43 -5.87 -0.74
CA GLY A 43 7.18 -6.63 -0.59
C GLY A 43 7.42 -8.12 -0.42
N ALA A 44 6.35 -8.90 -0.25
CA ALA A 44 6.43 -10.35 -0.07
C ALA A 44 6.93 -11.07 -1.34
N LYS A 45 7.86 -12.01 -1.15
CA LYS A 45 8.31 -12.97 -2.19
C LYS A 45 7.31 -14.13 -2.31
N ARG A 46 6.65 -14.46 -1.22
CA ARG A 46 5.67 -15.54 -1.14
C ARG A 46 4.54 -15.30 -2.13
N ARG A 47 4.25 -16.31 -2.96
CA ARG A 47 3.06 -16.32 -3.79
C ARG A 47 1.84 -16.59 -2.92
N VAL A 48 0.89 -15.67 -2.93
CA VAL A 48 -0.41 -15.77 -2.25
C VAL A 48 -1.52 -15.51 -3.26
N PRO A 49 -2.76 -15.96 -3.03
CA PRO A 49 -3.91 -15.58 -3.85
C PRO A 49 -4.01 -14.06 -3.97
N HIS A 50 -4.26 -13.60 -5.19
CA HIS A 50 -4.27 -12.18 -5.53
C HIS A 50 -5.45 -11.86 -6.46
N PHE A 51 -5.64 -10.60 -6.82
CA PHE A 51 -6.65 -10.18 -7.80
C PHE A 51 -6.51 -10.85 -9.17
N ASP A 52 -5.34 -11.36 -9.53
CA ASP A 52 -5.16 -12.17 -10.76
C ASP A 52 -6.00 -13.44 -10.77
N ASP A 53 -6.35 -13.97 -9.60
CA ASP A 53 -7.19 -15.15 -9.43
C ASP A 53 -8.70 -14.86 -9.54
N LEU A 54 -9.08 -13.61 -9.82
CA LEU A 54 -10.48 -13.20 -10.03
C LEU A 54 -10.71 -12.78 -11.48
N LEU A 55 -11.93 -12.97 -11.97
CA LEU A 55 -12.39 -12.44 -13.27
C LEU A 55 -13.71 -11.68 -13.10
N PHE A 56 -13.92 -10.68 -13.97
CA PHE A 56 -15.20 -10.02 -14.10
C PHE A 56 -16.16 -10.81 -15.01
N LEU A 57 -17.43 -10.78 -14.65
CA LEU A 57 -18.54 -11.29 -15.46
C LEU A 57 -19.08 -10.11 -16.30
N GLY A 58 -18.64 -10.04 -17.55
CA GLY A 58 -19.09 -8.99 -18.48
C GLY A 58 -20.58 -9.10 -18.80
N ALA A 59 -21.22 -7.96 -18.94
CA ALA A 59 -22.63 -7.83 -19.34
C ALA A 59 -22.82 -8.28 -20.82
N SER A 60 -24.00 -8.82 -21.12
CA SER A 60 -24.37 -9.26 -22.48
C SER A 60 -25.87 -9.12 -22.69
N VAL A 61 -26.66 -10.15 -22.37
CA VAL A 61 -28.13 -10.17 -22.54
C VAL A 61 -28.85 -9.88 -21.22
N SER A 62 -28.37 -10.43 -20.11
CA SER A 62 -28.96 -10.24 -18.77
C SER A 62 -28.67 -8.85 -18.19
N ARG A 63 -27.62 -8.22 -18.65
CA ARG A 63 -27.24 -6.81 -18.42
C ARG A 63 -26.70 -6.23 -19.71
N TYR A 64 -26.77 -4.91 -19.86
CA TYR A 64 -26.21 -4.22 -21.04
C TYR A 64 -24.89 -3.57 -20.69
N PRO A 65 -23.81 -3.84 -21.47
CA PRO A 65 -22.55 -3.11 -21.30
C PRO A 65 -22.76 -1.65 -21.71
N LEU A 66 -21.96 -0.75 -21.15
CA LEU A 66 -21.97 0.65 -21.56
C LEU A 66 -21.08 0.85 -22.79
N GLU A 67 -21.53 1.74 -23.70
CA GLU A 67 -20.80 2.14 -24.90
C GLU A 67 -19.59 3.00 -24.53
N GLY A 68 -18.38 2.43 -24.66
CA GLY A 68 -17.13 3.01 -24.18
C GLY A 68 -16.81 4.43 -24.62
N TYR A 69 -17.31 4.82 -25.83
CA TYR A 69 -17.07 6.15 -26.38
C TYR A 69 -18.21 7.17 -26.13
N ARG A 70 -19.38 6.71 -25.73
CA ARG A 70 -20.56 7.53 -25.58
C ARG A 70 -21.08 7.66 -24.17
N GLU A 71 -20.90 6.63 -23.38
CA GLU A 71 -21.42 6.58 -22.01
C GLU A 71 -20.32 6.75 -20.98
N LYS A 72 -20.53 7.70 -20.08
CA LYS A 72 -19.58 8.02 -19.03
C LYS A 72 -19.59 6.93 -17.95
N CYS A 73 -18.40 6.64 -17.42
CA CYS A 73 -18.22 5.93 -16.18
C CYS A 73 -17.50 6.88 -15.23
N ALA A 74 -18.16 7.31 -14.16
CA ALA A 74 -17.61 8.23 -13.19
C ALA A 74 -16.59 7.52 -12.29
N THR A 75 -15.64 8.30 -11.74
CA THR A 75 -14.49 7.79 -10.97
C THR A 75 -14.30 8.48 -9.64
N ASP A 76 -14.99 9.60 -9.44
CA ASP A 76 -14.84 10.43 -8.25
C ASP A 76 -15.22 9.69 -6.96
N VAL A 77 -14.57 10.06 -5.87
CA VAL A 77 -14.86 9.56 -4.53
C VAL A 77 -14.71 10.65 -3.50
N VAL A 78 -15.56 10.64 -2.48
CA VAL A 78 -15.47 11.54 -1.31
C VAL A 78 -15.16 10.72 -0.08
N ILE A 79 -14.09 11.08 0.62
CA ILE A 79 -13.58 10.36 1.80
C ILE A 79 -13.70 11.24 3.04
N GLY A 80 -14.17 10.66 4.15
CA GLY A 80 -14.26 11.34 5.42
C GLY A 80 -15.54 12.15 5.62
N THR A 81 -16.66 11.66 5.09
CA THR A 81 -17.96 12.34 5.15
C THR A 81 -18.64 12.27 6.53
N ARG A 82 -18.08 11.49 7.47
CA ARG A 82 -18.75 11.20 8.76
C ARG A 82 -18.73 12.39 9.72
N TYR A 83 -17.57 13.01 9.91
CA TYR A 83 -17.40 14.08 10.89
C TYR A 83 -16.71 15.33 10.34
N ALA A 84 -15.90 15.19 9.29
CA ALA A 84 -15.14 16.31 8.76
C ALA A 84 -16.04 17.34 8.10
N ARG A 85 -15.79 18.63 8.38
CA ARG A 85 -16.46 19.74 7.67
C ARG A 85 -16.05 19.87 6.22
N GLU A 86 -14.81 19.49 5.91
CA GLU A 86 -14.21 19.50 4.58
C GLU A 86 -13.72 18.09 4.23
N PRO A 87 -14.62 17.17 3.82
CA PRO A 87 -14.21 15.86 3.39
C PRO A 87 -13.31 15.94 2.15
N VAL A 88 -12.40 14.99 2.00
CA VAL A 88 -11.47 14.88 0.88
C VAL A 88 -12.21 14.44 -0.38
N LYS A 89 -12.13 15.24 -1.44
CA LYS A 89 -12.68 14.91 -2.76
C LYS A 89 -11.56 14.51 -3.69
N LEU A 90 -11.68 13.37 -4.31
CA LEU A 90 -10.73 12.84 -5.28
C LEU A 90 -11.43 12.60 -6.62
N ASP A 91 -10.78 12.97 -7.73
CA ASP A 91 -11.30 12.72 -9.08
C ASP A 91 -11.13 11.26 -9.50
N VAL A 92 -10.19 10.53 -8.87
CA VAL A 92 -9.93 9.10 -9.12
C VAL A 92 -9.80 8.36 -7.78
N PRO A 93 -10.28 7.11 -7.68
CA PRO A 93 -10.26 6.36 -6.43
C PRO A 93 -8.90 5.67 -6.19
N ILE A 94 -7.80 6.35 -6.50
CA ILE A 94 -6.42 5.83 -6.39
C ILE A 94 -5.59 6.89 -5.67
N THR A 95 -5.11 6.59 -4.47
CA THR A 95 -4.28 7.48 -3.65
C THR A 95 -2.82 7.01 -3.62
N ILE A 96 -1.90 7.88 -3.22
CA ILE A 96 -0.49 7.53 -3.02
C ILE A 96 -0.25 7.27 -1.53
N ALA A 97 0.23 6.07 -1.22
CA ALA A 97 0.53 5.64 0.15
C ALA A 97 1.66 6.46 0.78
N GLY A 98 1.66 6.54 2.11
CA GLY A 98 2.70 7.21 2.86
C GLY A 98 4.08 6.58 2.70
N MET A 99 5.02 7.38 2.21
CA MET A 99 6.43 7.00 2.01
C MET A 99 7.30 8.15 2.52
N SER A 100 8.06 7.88 3.59
CA SER A 100 8.77 8.90 4.34
C SER A 100 9.87 9.59 3.56
N PHE A 101 10.08 10.89 3.82
CA PHE A 101 11.34 11.53 3.51
C PHE A 101 12.45 10.89 4.36
N GLY A 102 13.56 10.57 3.73
CA GLY A 102 14.61 9.72 4.30
C GLY A 102 14.60 8.33 3.68
N ALA A 103 13.45 7.66 3.58
CA ALA A 103 13.29 6.51 2.69
C ALA A 103 13.36 6.94 1.22
N LEU A 104 12.69 8.04 0.89
CA LEU A 104 12.69 8.66 -0.44
C LEU A 104 13.45 9.99 -0.43
N SER A 105 13.97 10.39 -1.60
CA SER A 105 14.56 11.71 -1.86
C SER A 105 13.50 12.83 -1.87
N GLY A 106 13.93 14.09 -1.73
CA GLY A 106 13.06 15.24 -1.87
C GLY A 106 12.44 15.34 -3.27
N GLN A 107 13.22 15.01 -4.30
CA GLN A 107 12.77 14.96 -5.69
C GLN A 107 11.64 13.95 -5.90
N ALA A 108 11.74 12.78 -5.26
CA ALA A 108 10.68 11.77 -5.32
C ALA A 108 9.40 12.26 -4.62
N LYS A 109 9.52 12.94 -3.46
CA LYS A 109 8.38 13.53 -2.76
C LYS A 109 7.67 14.60 -3.62
N GLU A 110 8.43 15.46 -4.28
CA GLU A 110 7.90 16.43 -5.22
C GLU A 110 7.22 15.77 -6.43
N ALA A 111 7.87 14.77 -7.04
CA ALA A 111 7.33 14.04 -8.19
C ALA A 111 5.99 13.34 -7.86
N LEU A 112 5.89 12.73 -6.67
CA LEU A 112 4.65 12.12 -6.19
C LEU A 112 3.54 13.17 -6.06
N GLY A 113 3.83 14.32 -5.44
CA GLY A 113 2.89 15.42 -5.31
C GLY A 113 2.38 15.96 -6.65
N ARG A 114 3.31 16.21 -7.59
CA ARG A 114 2.97 16.68 -8.96
C ARG A 114 2.11 15.69 -9.71
N GLY A 115 2.47 14.41 -9.67
CA GLY A 115 1.75 13.35 -10.37
C GLY A 115 0.34 13.13 -9.82
N ALA A 116 0.18 13.09 -8.49
CA ALA A 116 -1.11 12.96 -7.83
C ALA A 116 -2.01 14.16 -8.12
N SER A 117 -1.50 15.38 -7.98
CA SER A 117 -2.23 16.63 -8.24
C SER A 117 -2.72 16.73 -9.69
N ALA A 118 -1.93 16.26 -10.66
CA ALA A 118 -2.29 16.29 -12.08
C ALA A 118 -3.47 15.39 -12.45
N VAL A 119 -3.91 14.50 -11.54
CA VAL A 119 -5.08 13.63 -11.73
C VAL A 119 -6.14 13.81 -10.63
N GLY A 120 -5.98 14.84 -9.79
CA GLY A 120 -6.95 15.16 -8.73
C GLY A 120 -7.02 14.11 -7.61
N THR A 121 -5.87 13.57 -7.19
CA THR A 121 -5.80 12.63 -6.06
C THR A 121 -4.81 13.07 -4.98
N SER A 122 -4.68 12.27 -3.92
CA SER A 122 -3.90 12.58 -2.73
C SER A 122 -2.55 11.88 -2.69
N THR A 123 -1.59 12.55 -2.03
CA THR A 123 -0.39 11.94 -1.48
C THR A 123 -0.47 11.84 0.04
N THR A 124 0.49 11.11 0.63
CA THR A 124 0.57 10.90 2.07
C THR A 124 2.02 11.02 2.52
N THR A 125 2.29 11.72 3.65
CA THR A 125 3.65 12.10 4.04
C THR A 125 4.56 10.91 4.35
N GLY A 126 4.10 9.92 5.06
CA GLY A 126 4.96 8.89 5.66
C GLY A 126 5.52 9.31 7.02
N ASP A 127 6.44 8.51 7.57
CA ASP A 127 7.09 8.76 8.85
C ASP A 127 8.10 9.92 8.73
N GLY A 128 8.16 10.78 9.71
CA GLY A 128 9.17 11.84 9.79
C GLY A 128 8.72 13.26 9.40
N GLY A 129 7.41 13.48 9.26
CA GLY A 129 6.84 14.80 9.06
C GLY A 129 6.57 15.18 7.59
N MET A 130 6.12 16.40 7.40
CA MET A 130 5.74 17.00 6.12
C MET A 130 6.91 17.75 5.49
N THR A 131 7.31 17.40 4.28
CA THR A 131 8.32 18.16 3.56
C THR A 131 7.69 19.38 2.85
N PRO A 132 8.45 20.50 2.71
CA PRO A 132 7.99 21.63 1.91
C PRO A 132 7.65 21.24 0.47
N GLU A 133 8.50 20.44 -0.18
CA GLU A 133 8.34 20.00 -1.56
C GLU A 133 7.03 19.24 -1.76
N GLU A 134 6.72 18.32 -0.84
CA GLU A 134 5.49 17.56 -0.93
C GLU A 134 4.26 18.44 -0.70
N ARG A 135 4.29 19.32 0.32
CA ARG A 135 3.16 20.22 0.59
C ARG A 135 2.90 21.19 -0.54
N GLU A 136 3.94 21.76 -1.12
CA GLU A 136 3.82 22.73 -2.22
C GLU A 136 3.19 22.12 -3.47
N HIS A 137 3.53 20.87 -3.77
CA HIS A 137 3.12 20.22 -5.02
C HIS A 137 1.94 19.25 -4.88
N SER A 138 1.43 19.02 -3.67
CA SER A 138 0.25 18.16 -3.44
C SER A 138 -1.01 19.00 -3.27
N SER A 139 -1.98 18.84 -4.18
CA SER A 139 -3.29 19.48 -4.04
C SER A 139 -4.07 18.94 -2.84
N VAL A 140 -3.89 17.65 -2.53
CA VAL A 140 -4.42 16.98 -1.34
C VAL A 140 -3.28 16.21 -0.69
N LEU A 141 -2.95 16.55 0.56
CA LEU A 141 -1.89 15.92 1.34
C LEU A 141 -2.41 15.35 2.64
N VAL A 142 -2.28 14.04 2.81
CA VAL A 142 -2.61 13.32 4.04
C VAL A 142 -1.38 13.29 4.94
N TYR A 143 -1.50 13.76 6.18
CA TYR A 143 -0.42 13.68 7.17
C TYR A 143 -0.46 12.35 7.90
N GLN A 144 0.64 11.59 7.91
CA GLN A 144 0.75 10.36 8.70
C GLN A 144 1.22 10.62 10.13
N LEU A 145 0.40 10.22 11.10
CA LEU A 145 0.74 10.19 12.51
C LEU A 145 1.14 8.76 12.92
N LEU A 146 2.44 8.55 13.10
CA LEU A 146 3.00 7.25 13.47
C LEU A 146 3.35 7.16 14.96
N PRO A 147 3.59 5.94 15.49
CA PRO A 147 4.04 5.73 16.87
C PRO A 147 5.33 6.48 17.24
N SER A 148 6.21 6.70 16.27
CA SER A 148 7.48 7.42 16.45
C SER A 148 7.33 8.89 16.84
N ARG A 149 6.26 9.54 16.35
CA ARG A 149 6.05 10.99 16.46
C ARG A 149 7.16 11.85 15.84
N TYR A 150 8.02 11.29 15.01
CA TYR A 150 9.09 12.02 14.35
C TYR A 150 8.55 13.18 13.51
N GLY A 151 9.09 14.39 13.73
CA GLY A 151 8.69 15.59 13.02
C GLY A 151 7.25 16.06 13.24
N MET A 152 6.54 15.47 14.21
CA MET A 152 5.17 15.85 14.50
C MET A 152 5.09 17.26 15.10
N ASN A 153 4.30 18.13 14.47
CA ASN A 153 3.97 19.43 15.01
C ASN A 153 2.53 19.82 14.65
N PRO A 154 1.85 20.64 15.49
CA PRO A 154 0.46 21.03 15.27
C PRO A 154 0.25 21.87 14.00
N ASP A 155 1.24 22.62 13.55
CA ASP A 155 1.09 23.49 12.39
C ASP A 155 1.02 22.67 11.09
N ASP A 156 1.79 21.60 10.98
CA ASP A 156 1.71 20.68 9.85
C ASP A 156 0.37 19.90 9.88
N LEU A 157 -0.12 19.51 11.05
CA LEU A 157 -1.45 18.90 11.18
C LEU A 157 -2.55 19.82 10.66
N ARG A 158 -2.48 21.13 10.96
CA ARG A 158 -3.45 22.13 10.46
C ARG A 158 -3.31 22.41 8.97
N ARG A 159 -2.13 22.22 8.38
CA ARG A 159 -1.86 22.41 6.95
C ARG A 159 -2.22 21.21 6.09
N ALA A 160 -2.48 20.07 6.71
CA ALA A 160 -2.90 18.85 6.02
C ALA A 160 -4.37 18.92 5.58
N ASP A 161 -4.73 18.06 4.63
CA ASP A 161 -6.09 17.89 4.11
C ASP A 161 -6.79 16.67 4.73
N ALA A 162 -6.04 15.77 5.35
CA ALA A 162 -6.48 14.67 6.20
C ALA A 162 -5.35 14.24 7.14
N ILE A 163 -5.65 13.52 8.21
CA ILE A 163 -4.65 12.88 9.08
C ILE A 163 -4.89 11.38 9.06
N GLU A 164 -3.83 10.59 8.82
CA GLU A 164 -3.86 9.14 8.89
C GLU A 164 -3.09 8.66 10.13
N VAL A 165 -3.83 8.18 11.12
CA VAL A 165 -3.27 7.56 12.32
C VAL A 165 -2.84 6.13 11.99
N VAL A 166 -1.53 5.87 12.01
CA VAL A 166 -0.98 4.57 11.64
C VAL A 166 -0.84 3.68 12.87
N VAL A 167 -1.66 2.64 12.96
CA VAL A 167 -1.55 1.58 13.97
C VAL A 167 -0.65 0.45 13.47
N GLY A 168 -0.70 0.17 12.16
CA GLY A 168 0.12 -0.83 11.49
C GLY A 168 0.09 -0.68 9.98
N GLN A 169 0.86 -1.50 9.29
CA GLN A 169 0.90 -1.58 7.83
C GLN A 169 1.16 -3.02 7.38
N GLY A 170 0.85 -3.34 6.10
CA GLY A 170 0.85 -4.70 5.56
C GLY A 170 2.18 -5.44 5.65
N ALA A 171 3.28 -4.74 5.44
CA ALA A 171 4.62 -5.35 5.49
C ALA A 171 5.06 -5.76 6.91
N LYS A 172 4.46 -5.20 7.95
CA LYS A 172 4.89 -5.40 9.33
C LYS A 172 3.78 -5.14 10.37
N PRO A 173 2.66 -5.87 10.32
CA PRO A 173 1.63 -5.75 11.35
C PRO A 173 2.23 -6.09 12.74
N GLY A 174 2.09 -5.16 13.71
CA GLY A 174 2.70 -5.30 15.04
C GLY A 174 4.20 -5.01 15.10
N GLY A 175 4.82 -4.58 13.99
CA GLY A 175 6.20 -4.13 13.91
C GLY A 175 6.33 -2.61 13.79
N GLY A 176 7.38 -2.03 14.36
CA GLY A 176 7.71 -0.61 14.21
C GLY A 176 8.39 -0.29 12.87
N GLY A 177 8.50 1.01 12.56
CA GLY A 177 9.27 1.50 11.43
C GLY A 177 10.77 1.34 11.64
N MET A 178 11.53 1.27 10.53
CA MET A 178 12.98 1.29 10.56
C MET A 178 13.50 2.15 9.40
N LEU A 179 14.52 2.95 9.68
CA LEU A 179 15.33 3.64 8.68
C LEU A 179 16.79 3.53 9.11
N LEU A 180 17.64 2.99 8.25
CA LEU A 180 19.04 2.73 8.58
C LEU A 180 19.87 4.01 8.58
N GLY A 181 20.90 4.06 9.41
CA GLY A 181 21.70 5.26 9.69
C GLY A 181 22.31 5.91 8.45
N HIS A 182 22.74 5.13 7.46
CA HIS A 182 23.28 5.67 6.22
C HIS A 182 22.25 6.45 5.35
N LYS A 183 20.96 6.30 5.63
CA LYS A 183 19.87 7.11 5.04
C LYS A 183 19.42 8.27 5.94
N ILE A 184 20.03 8.43 7.12
CA ILE A 184 19.73 9.53 8.03
C ILE A 184 20.70 10.69 7.73
N SER A 185 20.41 11.43 6.66
CA SER A 185 21.09 12.67 6.32
C SER A 185 20.86 13.75 7.39
N ASP A 186 21.66 14.81 7.39
CA ASP A 186 21.48 15.93 8.31
C ASP A 186 20.05 16.51 8.24
N ARG A 187 19.49 16.64 7.05
CA ARG A 187 18.12 17.12 6.84
C ARG A 187 17.07 16.16 7.42
N VAL A 188 17.25 14.85 7.24
CA VAL A 188 16.35 13.84 7.84
C VAL A 188 16.45 13.90 9.36
N ALA A 189 17.66 14.02 9.90
CA ALA A 189 17.91 14.13 11.34
C ALA A 189 17.23 15.37 11.92
N GLU A 190 17.40 16.53 11.28
CA GLU A 190 16.76 17.79 11.68
C GLU A 190 15.23 17.68 11.66
N MET A 191 14.64 17.15 10.57
CA MET A 191 13.18 17.00 10.46
C MET A 191 12.59 16.07 11.51
N ARG A 192 13.36 15.08 11.97
CA ARG A 192 12.91 14.07 12.93
C ARG A 192 13.30 14.39 14.38
N ASP A 193 14.08 15.44 14.60
CA ASP A 193 14.68 15.80 15.90
C ASP A 193 15.52 14.64 16.48
N LEU A 194 16.39 14.06 15.65
CA LEU A 194 17.20 12.89 15.97
C LEU A 194 18.65 13.08 15.49
N PRO A 195 19.63 12.36 16.11
CA PRO A 195 21.01 12.41 15.64
C PRO A 195 21.19 11.86 14.22
N PRO A 196 22.05 12.46 13.39
CA PRO A 196 22.34 11.96 12.06
C PRO A 196 23.16 10.65 12.12
N GLY A 197 23.06 9.82 11.07
CA GLY A 197 23.89 8.64 10.87
C GLY A 197 23.62 7.47 11.81
N ILE A 198 22.55 7.52 12.61
CA ILE A 198 22.18 6.45 13.57
C ILE A 198 20.86 5.81 13.12
N ASP A 199 20.80 4.46 13.17
CA ASP A 199 19.59 3.71 12.86
C ASP A 199 18.40 4.20 13.70
N GLN A 200 17.30 4.53 13.02
CA GLN A 200 16.07 4.96 13.65
C GLN A 200 15.06 3.82 13.65
N ARG A 201 14.54 3.49 14.83
CA ARG A 201 13.51 2.48 15.03
C ARG A 201 12.31 3.10 15.72
N SER A 202 11.18 3.10 15.03
CA SER A 202 9.91 3.55 15.60
C SER A 202 9.37 2.47 16.56
N ALA A 203 8.67 2.91 17.61
CA ALA A 203 7.90 2.01 18.45
C ALA A 203 6.85 1.24 17.62
N CYS A 204 6.49 0.02 18.05
CA CYS A 204 5.46 -0.78 17.42
C CYS A 204 4.02 -0.41 17.87
N ARG A 205 3.90 0.48 18.82
CA ARG A 205 2.61 1.01 19.34
C ARG A 205 2.77 2.47 19.72
N HIS A 206 1.67 3.19 19.69
CA HIS A 206 1.66 4.60 20.09
C HIS A 206 1.97 4.74 21.60
N PRO A 207 2.79 5.72 21.98
CA PRO A 207 3.24 5.85 23.39
C PRO A 207 2.13 6.34 24.34
N ASP A 208 1.13 6.98 23.77
CA ASP A 208 0.08 7.70 24.50
C ASP A 208 -1.28 6.97 24.49
N TRP A 209 -1.32 5.71 24.01
CA TRP A 209 -2.51 4.88 24.19
C TRP A 209 -2.18 3.39 24.34
N THR A 210 -3.07 2.66 25.02
CA THR A 210 -2.97 1.22 25.26
C THR A 210 -4.20 0.43 24.80
N GLY A 211 -5.27 1.11 24.42
CA GLY A 211 -6.52 0.50 24.00
C GLY A 211 -7.40 1.39 23.12
N PRO A 212 -8.58 0.89 22.72
CA PRO A 212 -9.50 1.61 21.82
C PRO A 212 -10.00 2.94 22.39
N ASP A 213 -10.22 3.02 23.68
CA ASP A 213 -10.71 4.24 24.35
C ASP A 213 -9.66 5.36 24.25
N ASP A 214 -8.39 5.01 24.37
CA ASP A 214 -7.29 5.97 24.19
C ASP A 214 -7.18 6.41 22.71
N LEU A 215 -7.49 5.53 21.76
CA LEU A 215 -7.55 5.87 20.33
C LEU A 215 -8.68 6.87 20.06
N GLU A 216 -9.83 6.71 20.68
CA GLU A 216 -10.94 7.68 20.60
C GLU A 216 -10.49 9.05 21.08
N ILE A 217 -9.87 9.12 22.27
CA ILE A 217 -9.32 10.37 22.82
C ILE A 217 -8.31 10.99 21.85
N LYS A 218 -7.43 10.20 21.26
CA LYS A 218 -6.45 10.70 20.29
C LYS A 218 -7.11 11.25 19.02
N ILE A 219 -8.12 10.58 18.50
CA ILE A 219 -8.88 11.05 17.33
C ILE A 219 -9.59 12.38 17.66
N GLU A 220 -10.19 12.51 18.84
CA GLU A 220 -10.79 13.77 19.27
C GLU A 220 -9.76 14.89 19.42
N GLU A 221 -8.60 14.61 20.02
CA GLU A 221 -7.50 15.59 20.10
C GLU A 221 -7.09 16.09 18.72
N LEU A 222 -6.95 15.20 17.74
CA LEU A 222 -6.60 15.58 16.37
C LEU A 222 -7.70 16.42 15.70
N ARG A 223 -8.97 16.13 15.99
CA ARG A 223 -10.10 16.95 15.53
C ARG A 223 -10.07 18.34 16.12
N GLU A 224 -9.81 18.46 17.41
CA GLU A 224 -9.70 19.77 18.09
C GLU A 224 -8.50 20.59 17.54
N ILE A 225 -7.35 19.96 17.29
CA ILE A 225 -6.17 20.61 16.67
C ILE A 225 -6.53 21.18 15.30
N THR A 226 -7.41 20.53 14.55
CA THR A 226 -7.78 20.89 13.18
C THR A 226 -9.15 21.60 13.10
N ASP A 227 -9.74 21.98 14.21
CA ASP A 227 -11.08 22.57 14.29
C ASP A 227 -12.16 21.73 13.61
N TRP A 228 -12.05 20.40 13.67
CA TRP A 228 -12.95 19.45 12.99
C TRP A 228 -13.05 19.68 11.47
N ARG A 229 -12.05 20.32 10.90
CA ARG A 229 -12.04 20.69 9.48
C ARG A 229 -11.83 19.48 8.61
N ILE A 230 -10.81 18.68 8.88
CA ILE A 230 -10.34 17.58 8.03
C ILE A 230 -10.67 16.20 8.60
N PRO A 231 -10.79 15.17 7.76
CA PRO A 231 -11.06 13.82 8.21
C PRO A 231 -9.86 13.14 8.87
N ILE A 232 -10.16 12.23 9.80
CA ILE A 232 -9.16 11.39 10.47
C ILE A 232 -9.34 9.96 10.00
N TYR A 233 -8.31 9.43 9.34
CA TYR A 233 -8.22 8.04 8.91
C TYR A 233 -7.49 7.21 9.97
N VAL A 234 -7.80 5.91 10.03
CA VAL A 234 -7.02 4.95 10.83
C VAL A 234 -6.48 3.87 9.89
N LYS A 235 -5.14 3.72 9.87
CA LYS A 235 -4.46 2.71 9.07
C LYS A 235 -4.08 1.51 9.91
N VAL A 236 -4.48 0.31 9.43
CA VAL A 236 -4.17 -0.99 10.02
C VAL A 236 -3.53 -1.92 9.00
N GLY A 237 -2.61 -2.77 9.44
CA GLY A 237 -2.14 -3.90 8.63
C GLY A 237 -3.16 -5.02 8.68
N ALA A 238 -3.45 -5.63 7.54
CA ALA A 238 -4.38 -6.75 7.43
C ALA A 238 -3.92 -7.95 8.27
N SER A 239 -4.58 -8.19 9.38
CA SER A 239 -4.26 -9.25 10.33
C SER A 239 -5.56 -9.72 11.04
N ARG A 240 -5.97 -9.07 12.11
CA ARG A 240 -7.26 -9.29 12.79
C ARG A 240 -8.31 -8.32 12.25
N THR A 241 -8.44 -8.26 10.95
CA THR A 241 -9.08 -7.21 10.17
C THR A 241 -10.48 -6.85 10.66
N TYR A 242 -11.35 -7.84 10.85
CA TYR A 242 -12.72 -7.61 11.32
C TYR A 242 -12.75 -6.79 12.63
N TYR A 243 -11.96 -7.20 13.64
CA TYR A 243 -11.94 -6.56 14.95
C TYR A 243 -11.24 -5.20 14.92
N ASP A 244 -10.12 -5.09 14.20
CA ASP A 244 -9.35 -3.85 14.10
C ASP A 244 -10.16 -2.76 13.41
N VAL A 245 -10.91 -3.10 12.35
CA VAL A 245 -11.85 -2.18 11.67
C VAL A 245 -12.99 -1.77 12.61
N ALA A 246 -13.62 -2.75 13.30
CA ALA A 246 -14.71 -2.44 14.23
C ALA A 246 -14.26 -1.47 15.33
N LEU A 247 -13.09 -1.69 15.91
CA LEU A 247 -12.55 -0.84 16.97
C LEU A 247 -12.20 0.56 16.45
N ALA A 248 -11.53 0.66 15.29
CA ALA A 248 -11.21 1.96 14.69
C ALA A 248 -12.46 2.79 14.36
N VAL A 249 -13.50 2.12 13.82
CA VAL A 249 -14.80 2.78 13.54
C VAL A 249 -15.47 3.28 14.83
N LYS A 250 -15.48 2.46 15.89
CA LYS A 250 -16.04 2.83 17.20
C LYS A 250 -15.27 3.95 17.87
N SER A 251 -13.94 4.00 17.68
CA SER A 251 -13.07 5.10 18.14
C SER A 251 -13.23 6.38 17.32
N GLY A 252 -14.11 6.42 16.32
CA GLY A 252 -14.43 7.65 15.61
C GLY A 252 -13.71 7.88 14.29
N ALA A 253 -13.06 6.88 13.69
CA ALA A 253 -12.44 7.04 12.37
C ALA A 253 -13.46 7.50 11.30
N ASP A 254 -13.03 8.40 10.41
CA ASP A 254 -13.80 8.81 9.22
C ASP A 254 -13.57 7.85 8.04
N ALA A 255 -12.38 7.29 7.94
CA ALA A 255 -12.03 6.28 6.95
C ALA A 255 -11.06 5.25 7.54
N ILE A 256 -11.06 4.05 6.98
CA ILE A 256 -10.12 2.98 7.31
C ILE A 256 -9.16 2.82 6.13
N VAL A 257 -7.86 2.75 6.42
CA VAL A 257 -6.83 2.37 5.45
C VAL A 257 -6.34 0.97 5.80
N LEU A 258 -6.71 -0.01 4.99
CA LEU A 258 -6.40 -1.43 5.20
C LEU A 258 -5.27 -1.86 4.28
N ASP A 259 -4.14 -2.30 4.86
CA ASP A 259 -2.94 -2.62 4.10
C ASP A 259 -2.63 -4.13 4.16
N GLY A 260 -2.74 -4.81 3.01
CA GLY A 260 -2.50 -6.26 2.87
C GLY A 260 -1.03 -6.63 3.00
N MET A 261 -0.76 -7.90 3.31
CA MET A 261 0.60 -8.42 3.52
C MET A 261 1.53 -8.26 2.32
N GLN A 262 1.00 -8.03 1.11
CA GLN A 262 1.79 -7.79 -0.10
C GLN A 262 2.39 -6.38 -0.14
N GLY A 263 2.03 -5.51 0.80
CA GLY A 263 2.55 -4.14 0.88
C GLY A 263 4.05 -4.11 1.13
N GLY A 264 4.71 -3.08 0.57
CA GLY A 264 6.12 -2.80 0.81
C GLY A 264 6.34 -1.86 2.00
N THR A 265 7.60 -1.62 2.33
CA THR A 265 8.03 -0.66 3.35
C THR A 265 9.45 -0.18 3.06
N ALA A 266 9.91 0.87 3.75
CA ALA A 266 11.30 1.31 3.65
C ALA A 266 12.28 0.26 4.17
N ALA A 267 12.00 -0.32 5.33
CA ALA A 267 12.83 -1.33 5.97
C ALA A 267 12.04 -2.15 6.98
N THR A 268 12.18 -3.47 6.94
CA THR A 268 11.75 -4.36 8.03
C THR A 268 12.45 -5.71 7.94
N GLN A 269 12.36 -6.49 9.00
CA GLN A 269 12.84 -7.87 8.99
C GLN A 269 12.05 -8.69 7.97
N ASP A 270 12.74 -9.51 7.17
CA ASP A 270 12.15 -10.38 6.16
C ASP A 270 11.04 -11.27 6.74
N VAL A 271 11.25 -11.78 7.94
CA VAL A 271 10.29 -12.64 8.65
C VAL A 271 8.92 -11.96 8.87
N PHE A 272 8.87 -10.63 9.01
CA PHE A 272 7.57 -9.92 9.07
C PHE A 272 6.85 -9.97 7.74
N ILE A 273 7.55 -9.63 6.65
CA ILE A 273 6.94 -9.58 5.31
C ILE A 273 6.39 -10.94 4.89
N GLU A 274 7.12 -12.01 5.23
CA GLU A 274 6.78 -13.36 4.76
C GLU A 274 5.82 -14.13 5.67
N HIS A 275 5.72 -13.77 6.97
CA HIS A 275 5.04 -14.61 7.94
C HIS A 275 4.01 -13.91 8.83
N VAL A 276 3.75 -12.61 8.64
CA VAL A 276 2.77 -11.86 9.43
C VAL A 276 1.77 -11.14 8.52
N GLY A 277 0.50 -11.17 8.90
CA GLY A 277 -0.57 -10.57 8.13
C GLY A 277 -1.27 -11.56 7.19
N ILE A 278 -2.28 -11.06 6.49
CA ILE A 278 -3.06 -11.82 5.50
C ILE A 278 -3.10 -11.08 4.16
N PRO A 279 -3.33 -11.81 3.04
CA PRO A 279 -3.51 -11.19 1.74
C PRO A 279 -4.65 -10.18 1.72
N ILE A 280 -4.48 -9.08 0.95
CA ILE A 280 -5.52 -8.06 0.83
C ILE A 280 -6.83 -8.64 0.30
N LEU A 281 -6.77 -9.65 -0.58
CA LEU A 281 -7.92 -10.36 -1.11
C LEU A 281 -8.81 -10.96 -0.02
N ALA A 282 -8.20 -11.47 1.07
CA ALA A 282 -8.91 -12.02 2.21
C ALA A 282 -9.35 -10.95 3.22
N ALA A 283 -8.62 -9.85 3.27
CA ALA A 283 -8.87 -8.80 4.26
C ALA A 283 -10.07 -7.90 3.90
N ILE A 284 -10.28 -7.62 2.61
CA ILE A 284 -11.37 -6.75 2.17
C ILE A 284 -12.75 -7.26 2.63
N PRO A 285 -13.15 -8.53 2.39
CA PRO A 285 -14.45 -9.01 2.85
C PRO A 285 -14.64 -8.94 4.36
N GLN A 286 -13.60 -9.22 5.17
CA GLN A 286 -13.66 -9.08 6.63
C GLN A 286 -13.88 -7.64 7.08
N ALA A 287 -13.25 -6.67 6.40
CA ALA A 287 -13.46 -5.25 6.68
C ALA A 287 -14.87 -4.81 6.31
N VAL A 288 -15.36 -5.24 5.15
CA VAL A 288 -16.72 -4.95 4.67
C VAL A 288 -17.78 -5.56 5.61
N GLU A 289 -17.59 -6.82 6.02
CA GLU A 289 -18.47 -7.48 7.01
C GLU A 289 -18.56 -6.65 8.30
N SER A 290 -17.41 -6.25 8.85
CA SER A 290 -17.34 -5.40 10.04
C SER A 290 -18.07 -4.07 9.87
N LEU A 291 -17.86 -3.41 8.73
CA LEU A 291 -18.54 -2.14 8.41
C LEU A 291 -20.06 -2.30 8.23
N MET A 292 -20.49 -3.42 7.61
CA MET A 292 -21.92 -3.72 7.44
C MET A 292 -22.60 -4.00 8.76
N GLU A 293 -22.01 -4.79 9.66
CA GLU A 293 -22.58 -5.08 10.98
C GLU A 293 -22.71 -3.83 11.86
N LEU A 294 -21.84 -2.84 11.66
CA LEU A 294 -21.92 -1.55 12.33
C LEU A 294 -22.84 -0.53 11.64
N ASP A 295 -23.45 -0.89 10.52
CA ASP A 295 -24.19 0.03 9.63
C ASP A 295 -23.33 1.23 9.17
N MET A 296 -22.03 0.98 8.92
CA MET A 296 -21.05 2.01 8.55
C MET A 296 -20.43 1.79 7.16
N HIS A 297 -20.79 0.74 6.44
CA HIS A 297 -20.32 0.54 5.04
C HIS A 297 -20.73 1.74 4.18
N ARG A 298 -19.78 2.27 3.41
CA ARG A 298 -19.92 3.51 2.60
C ARG A 298 -20.13 4.82 3.42
N LYS A 299 -20.36 4.75 4.73
CA LYS A 299 -20.38 5.92 5.63
C LYS A 299 -18.99 6.19 6.20
N VAL A 300 -18.26 5.13 6.52
CA VAL A 300 -16.82 5.14 6.78
C VAL A 300 -16.18 4.52 5.55
N GLN A 301 -15.39 5.29 4.82
CA GLN A 301 -14.80 4.83 3.58
C GLN A 301 -13.66 3.84 3.83
N LEU A 302 -13.57 2.81 2.99
CA LEU A 302 -12.53 1.79 3.03
C LEU A 302 -11.52 2.02 1.90
N ILE A 303 -10.31 2.41 2.27
CA ILE A 303 -9.16 2.54 1.36
C ILE A 303 -8.30 1.29 1.52
N VAL A 304 -7.99 0.58 0.44
CA VAL A 304 -7.20 -0.66 0.52
C VAL A 304 -5.88 -0.55 -0.20
N SER A 305 -4.85 -1.18 0.34
CA SER A 305 -3.50 -1.22 -0.23
C SER A 305 -2.86 -2.60 -0.07
N GLY A 306 -1.72 -2.78 -0.72
CA GLY A 306 -0.97 -4.04 -0.72
C GLY A 306 -1.09 -4.80 -2.04
N GLY A 307 -0.09 -4.63 -2.93
CA GLY A 307 0.00 -5.36 -4.19
C GLY A 307 -0.91 -4.86 -5.32
N ILE A 308 -1.40 -3.64 -5.28
CA ILE A 308 -2.17 -3.00 -6.37
C ILE A 308 -1.22 -2.56 -7.48
N ARG A 309 -1.43 -3.05 -8.72
CA ARG A 309 -0.50 -2.88 -9.86
C ARG A 309 -1.19 -2.40 -11.14
N THR A 310 -2.43 -2.81 -11.36
CA THR A 310 -3.16 -2.59 -12.61
C THR A 310 -4.54 -2.01 -12.35
N GLY A 311 -5.16 -1.42 -13.38
CA GLY A 311 -6.56 -0.98 -13.28
C GLY A 311 -7.54 -2.13 -13.02
N ALA A 312 -7.16 -3.36 -13.39
CA ALA A 312 -7.94 -4.54 -13.03
C ALA A 312 -7.89 -4.81 -11.51
N ASP A 313 -6.72 -4.65 -10.87
CA ASP A 313 -6.61 -4.76 -9.41
C ASP A 313 -7.47 -3.68 -8.72
N VAL A 314 -7.42 -2.43 -9.23
CA VAL A 314 -8.27 -1.34 -8.75
C VAL A 314 -9.75 -1.70 -8.84
N ALA A 315 -10.23 -2.09 -10.02
CA ALA A 315 -11.63 -2.43 -10.25
C ALA A 315 -12.11 -3.60 -9.36
N LYS A 316 -11.27 -4.63 -9.18
CA LYS A 316 -11.59 -5.79 -8.34
C LYS A 316 -11.63 -5.45 -6.85
N ALA A 317 -10.73 -4.59 -6.39
CA ALA A 317 -10.76 -4.09 -5.01
C ALA A 317 -12.04 -3.29 -4.72
N LEU A 318 -12.45 -2.41 -5.67
CA LEU A 318 -13.70 -1.66 -5.56
C LEU A 318 -14.93 -2.58 -5.62
N ALA A 319 -14.91 -3.59 -6.48
CA ALA A 319 -15.99 -4.60 -6.59
C ALA A 319 -16.14 -5.41 -5.29
N LEU A 320 -15.06 -5.68 -4.58
CA LEU A 320 -15.10 -6.36 -3.27
C LEU A 320 -15.58 -5.44 -2.13
N GLY A 321 -15.79 -4.14 -2.38
CA GLY A 321 -16.39 -3.21 -1.43
C GLY A 321 -15.48 -2.10 -0.91
N ALA A 322 -14.27 -1.94 -1.45
CA ALA A 322 -13.45 -0.77 -1.18
C ALA A 322 -14.04 0.50 -1.82
N ASP A 323 -13.74 1.67 -1.24
CA ASP A 323 -14.09 2.98 -1.80
C ASP A 323 -12.94 3.58 -2.61
N ALA A 324 -11.71 3.25 -2.24
CA ALA A 324 -10.50 3.65 -2.95
C ALA A 324 -9.38 2.64 -2.73
N VAL A 325 -8.32 2.75 -3.51
CA VAL A 325 -7.07 2.00 -3.33
C VAL A 325 -5.92 2.96 -3.04
N SER A 326 -4.86 2.43 -2.41
CA SER A 326 -3.63 3.18 -2.17
C SER A 326 -2.43 2.41 -2.72
N ILE A 327 -1.56 3.09 -3.48
CA ILE A 327 -0.38 2.49 -4.11
C ILE A 327 0.92 3.07 -3.58
N GLY A 328 1.91 2.23 -3.33
CA GLY A 328 3.27 2.62 -2.91
C GLY A 328 4.30 2.22 -3.95
N VAL A 329 4.75 0.97 -3.94
CA VAL A 329 5.80 0.44 -4.85
C VAL A 329 5.47 0.70 -6.32
N ALA A 330 4.23 0.51 -6.74
CA ALA A 330 3.80 0.78 -8.11
C ALA A 330 3.99 2.25 -8.52
N ALA A 331 3.76 3.19 -7.59
CA ALA A 331 4.03 4.61 -7.84
C ALA A 331 5.54 4.88 -8.01
N LEU A 332 6.40 4.24 -7.19
CA LEU A 332 7.86 4.39 -7.32
C LEU A 332 8.36 3.82 -8.65
N ILE A 333 7.84 2.66 -9.08
CA ILE A 333 8.14 2.08 -10.39
C ILE A 333 7.71 3.06 -11.51
N ALA A 334 6.55 3.69 -11.38
CA ALA A 334 6.09 4.70 -12.34
C ALA A 334 7.02 5.93 -12.41
N LEU A 335 7.66 6.32 -11.29
CA LEU A 335 8.68 7.38 -11.30
C LEU A 335 9.97 6.97 -12.04
N GLY A 336 10.29 5.69 -12.11
CA GLY A 336 11.50 5.17 -12.75
C GLY A 336 12.30 4.17 -11.90
N TYR A 337 11.81 3.79 -10.73
CA TYR A 337 12.42 2.74 -9.94
C TYR A 337 12.47 1.41 -10.71
N ASN A 338 13.60 0.72 -10.68
CA ASN A 338 13.86 -0.47 -11.51
C ASN A 338 13.72 -0.22 -13.03
N ALA A 339 13.93 0.99 -13.51
CA ALA A 339 13.87 1.29 -14.93
C ALA A 339 15.02 0.59 -15.69
N PRO A 340 14.76 0.04 -16.91
CA PRO A 340 15.74 -0.72 -17.66
C PRO A 340 17.05 0.02 -17.98
N GLU A 341 17.01 1.34 -18.05
CA GLU A 341 18.17 2.20 -18.26
C GLU A 341 19.21 2.12 -17.13
N HIS A 342 18.79 1.68 -15.93
CA HIS A 342 19.64 1.50 -14.75
C HIS A 342 19.96 0.04 -14.43
N ASP A 343 19.63 -0.91 -15.31
CA ASP A 343 19.74 -2.35 -15.03
C ASP A 343 21.18 -2.79 -14.65
N GLU A 344 22.21 -2.23 -15.33
CA GLU A 344 23.60 -2.52 -14.99
C GLU A 344 24.00 -1.98 -13.61
N GLU A 345 23.55 -0.77 -13.28
CA GLU A 345 23.80 -0.16 -11.97
C GLU A 345 23.13 -0.97 -10.86
N TYR A 346 21.85 -1.34 -11.00
CA TYR A 346 21.16 -2.20 -10.06
C TYR A 346 21.85 -3.54 -9.84
N ARG A 347 22.33 -4.17 -10.91
CA ARG A 347 23.10 -5.43 -10.80
C ARG A 347 24.41 -5.24 -10.06
N SER A 348 25.10 -4.12 -10.26
CA SER A 348 26.38 -3.82 -9.60
C SER A 348 26.22 -3.60 -8.09
N ILE A 349 25.09 -3.10 -7.65
CA ILE A 349 24.78 -2.88 -6.23
C ILE A 349 24.41 -4.21 -5.54
N GLY A 350 24.10 -5.26 -6.32
CA GLY A 350 23.72 -6.56 -5.78
C GLY A 350 22.33 -6.62 -5.15
N SER A 351 21.53 -5.57 -5.35
CA SER A 351 20.22 -5.39 -4.71
C SER A 351 19.10 -6.23 -5.34
N ALA A 352 19.29 -6.70 -6.56
CA ALA A 352 18.25 -7.34 -7.35
C ALA A 352 17.76 -8.69 -6.80
N ALA A 353 18.38 -9.25 -5.79
CA ALA A 353 18.05 -10.60 -5.34
C ALA A 353 17.96 -10.81 -3.84
N GLY A 354 17.94 -9.74 -3.03
CA GLY A 354 17.32 -10.03 -1.80
C GLY A 354 18.05 -10.12 -0.50
N TYR A 355 19.24 -9.59 -0.33
CA TYR A 355 19.78 -9.44 1.04
C TYR A 355 19.62 -8.02 1.54
N TYR A 356 19.84 -7.07 0.69
CA TYR A 356 19.43 -5.69 0.81
C TYR A 356 18.72 -5.37 -0.49
N ASP A 357 17.47 -5.01 -0.44
CA ASP A 357 16.95 -4.25 -1.57
C ASP A 357 17.58 -2.85 -1.51
N ASP A 358 17.58 -2.16 -2.62
CA ASP A 358 18.19 -0.84 -2.80
C ASP A 358 17.55 0.21 -1.90
N TYR A 359 16.36 -0.03 -1.35
CA TYR A 359 15.75 0.77 -0.31
C TYR A 359 16.64 0.87 0.92
N GLN A 360 17.33 -0.22 1.27
CA GLN A 360 18.20 -0.29 2.43
C GLN A 360 19.56 0.34 2.15
N ALA A 361 20.11 0.03 0.99
CA ALA A 361 21.44 0.52 0.62
C ALA A 361 21.47 2.04 0.42
N GLY A 362 20.35 2.65 0.04
CA GLY A 362 20.29 4.08 -0.29
C GLY A 362 21.05 4.46 -1.55
N LEU A 363 21.43 3.46 -2.37
CA LEU A 363 22.24 3.59 -3.59
C LEU A 363 21.40 3.53 -4.86
N ASP A 364 20.12 3.86 -4.78
CA ASP A 364 19.18 3.80 -5.91
C ASP A 364 19.65 4.70 -7.06
N PRO A 365 20.02 4.13 -8.21
CA PRO A 365 20.51 4.90 -9.34
C PRO A 365 19.44 5.74 -10.02
N ALA A 366 18.15 5.44 -9.80
CA ALA A 366 17.04 6.25 -10.28
C ALA A 366 16.80 7.53 -9.43
N GLY A 367 17.53 7.69 -8.32
CA GLY A 367 17.43 8.87 -7.46
C GLY A 367 16.18 8.93 -6.59
N ILE A 368 15.46 7.82 -6.44
CA ILE A 368 14.17 7.76 -5.75
C ILE A 368 14.36 7.40 -4.26
N SER A 369 14.94 6.22 -3.97
CA SER A 369 15.08 5.71 -2.61
C SER A 369 16.46 5.99 -2.01
N THR A 370 16.94 7.20 -2.14
CA THR A 370 18.28 7.65 -1.71
C THR A 370 18.22 8.97 -0.94
N GLN A 371 19.26 9.22 -0.13
CA GLN A 371 19.55 10.52 0.47
C GLN A 371 20.88 11.09 -0.02
N ASP A 372 21.56 10.38 -0.94
CA ASP A 372 22.74 10.92 -1.61
C ASP A 372 22.33 12.04 -2.59
N PRO A 373 22.88 13.27 -2.46
CA PRO A 373 22.46 14.40 -3.28
C PRO A 373 22.75 14.24 -4.77
N GLU A 374 23.83 13.52 -5.14
CA GLU A 374 24.20 13.28 -6.53
C GLU A 374 23.20 12.28 -7.16
N LEU A 375 22.93 11.17 -6.49
CA LEU A 375 21.94 10.21 -6.94
C LEU A 375 20.53 10.84 -6.99
N ALA A 376 20.13 11.55 -5.94
CA ALA A 376 18.83 12.21 -5.88
C ALA A 376 18.61 13.20 -7.03
N SER A 377 19.68 13.89 -7.48
CA SER A 377 19.62 14.85 -8.60
C SER A 377 19.33 14.21 -9.96
N ARG A 378 19.43 12.89 -10.08
CA ARG A 378 19.12 12.15 -11.33
C ARG A 378 17.62 12.09 -11.62
N LEU A 379 16.77 12.18 -10.59
CA LEU A 379 15.34 12.24 -10.77
C LEU A 379 14.88 13.66 -11.07
N ASP A 380 14.38 13.91 -12.29
CA ASP A 380 13.63 15.12 -12.60
C ASP A 380 12.20 15.02 -12.05
N PRO A 381 11.82 15.85 -11.05
CA PRO A 381 10.50 15.76 -10.42
C PRO A 381 9.34 16.07 -11.37
N VAL A 382 9.57 16.91 -12.38
CA VAL A 382 8.53 17.26 -13.38
C VAL A 382 8.26 16.08 -14.28
N GLU A 383 9.30 15.44 -14.82
CA GLU A 383 9.17 14.28 -15.66
C GLU A 383 8.65 13.06 -14.87
N GLY A 384 9.16 12.83 -13.66
CA GLY A 384 8.66 11.80 -12.75
C GLY A 384 7.16 11.98 -12.45
N GLY A 385 6.74 13.21 -12.13
CA GLY A 385 5.34 13.55 -11.92
C GLY A 385 4.47 13.30 -13.15
N ARG A 386 4.97 13.63 -14.36
CA ARG A 386 4.28 13.34 -15.62
C ARG A 386 4.10 11.82 -15.83
N ARG A 387 5.14 11.02 -15.59
CA ARG A 387 5.09 9.56 -15.68
C ARG A 387 4.07 8.97 -14.72
N LEU A 388 4.08 9.41 -13.46
CA LEU A 388 3.11 8.97 -12.46
C LEU A 388 1.67 9.35 -12.85
N ALA A 389 1.43 10.59 -13.32
CA ALA A 389 0.11 11.02 -13.78
C ALA A 389 -0.39 10.16 -14.94
N ASN A 390 0.47 9.82 -15.89
CA ASN A 390 0.12 8.92 -17.00
C ASN A 390 -0.26 7.52 -16.50
N TYR A 391 0.50 6.98 -15.56
CA TYR A 391 0.21 5.68 -14.95
C TYR A 391 -1.15 5.69 -14.23
N LEU A 392 -1.41 6.69 -13.39
CA LEU A 392 -2.69 6.83 -12.68
C LEU A 392 -3.88 6.96 -13.63
N ARG A 393 -3.72 7.71 -14.72
CA ARG A 393 -4.76 7.80 -15.79
C ARG A 393 -4.98 6.44 -16.47
N THR A 394 -3.91 5.70 -16.73
CA THR A 394 -4.01 4.36 -17.34
C THR A 394 -4.75 3.40 -16.41
N LEU A 395 -4.39 3.33 -15.12
CA LEU A 395 -5.11 2.53 -14.14
C LEU A 395 -6.61 2.87 -14.10
N THR A 396 -6.93 4.16 -14.13
CA THR A 396 -8.32 4.64 -14.12
C THR A 396 -9.05 4.23 -15.37
N LEU A 397 -8.45 4.37 -16.56
CA LEU A 397 -9.05 3.98 -17.84
C LEU A 397 -9.30 2.47 -17.94
N GLU A 398 -8.36 1.65 -17.45
CA GLU A 398 -8.52 0.20 -17.39
C GLU A 398 -9.69 -0.18 -16.47
N ALA A 399 -9.76 0.41 -15.27
CA ALA A 399 -10.84 0.17 -14.34
C ALA A 399 -12.21 0.59 -14.92
N GLN A 400 -12.28 1.75 -15.57
CA GLN A 400 -13.48 2.21 -16.28
C GLN A 400 -13.90 1.27 -17.42
N THR A 401 -12.92 0.70 -18.13
CA THR A 401 -13.20 -0.26 -19.22
C THR A 401 -13.88 -1.50 -18.68
N LEU A 402 -13.39 -2.04 -17.56
CA LEU A 402 -13.98 -3.20 -16.88
C LEU A 402 -15.38 -2.87 -16.31
N ALA A 403 -15.53 -1.71 -15.67
CA ALA A 403 -16.83 -1.27 -15.13
C ALA A 403 -17.88 -1.13 -16.25
N ARG A 404 -17.53 -0.52 -17.39
CA ARG A 404 -18.43 -0.42 -18.56
C ARG A 404 -18.78 -1.80 -19.11
N ALA A 405 -17.82 -2.72 -19.17
CA ALA A 405 -18.10 -4.09 -19.60
C ALA A 405 -19.11 -4.80 -18.68
N CYS A 406 -19.19 -4.44 -17.40
CA CYS A 406 -20.17 -4.91 -16.43
C CYS A 406 -21.46 -4.08 -16.42
N GLY A 407 -21.59 -3.06 -17.27
CA GLY A 407 -22.77 -2.18 -17.32
C GLY A 407 -22.83 -1.15 -16.19
N LYS A 408 -21.69 -0.78 -15.60
CA LYS A 408 -21.62 0.14 -14.48
C LYS A 408 -21.19 1.54 -14.92
N SER A 409 -21.96 2.56 -14.54
CA SER A 409 -21.72 3.98 -14.89
C SER A 409 -20.85 4.74 -13.88
N HIS A 410 -20.44 4.08 -12.82
CA HIS A 410 -19.52 4.58 -11.82
C HIS A 410 -18.65 3.43 -11.30
N LEU A 411 -17.36 3.66 -10.99
CA LEU A 411 -16.46 2.62 -10.48
C LEU A 411 -16.97 2.03 -9.15
N LEU A 412 -17.55 2.86 -8.29
CA LEU A 412 -18.11 2.42 -7.01
C LEU A 412 -19.43 1.63 -7.12
N ASN A 413 -19.98 1.47 -8.35
CA ASN A 413 -21.12 0.60 -8.59
C ASN A 413 -20.71 -0.85 -8.92
N LEU A 414 -19.42 -1.13 -9.02
CA LEU A 414 -18.91 -2.50 -9.08
C LEU A 414 -19.21 -3.23 -7.77
N GLU A 415 -19.61 -4.50 -7.88
CA GLU A 415 -20.10 -5.31 -6.77
C GLU A 415 -19.49 -6.72 -6.80
N PRO A 416 -19.46 -7.47 -5.68
CA PRO A 416 -18.95 -8.84 -5.65
C PRO A 416 -19.67 -9.78 -6.63
N GLU A 417 -20.94 -9.51 -6.97
CA GLU A 417 -21.69 -10.28 -7.98
C GLU A 417 -21.15 -10.13 -9.42
N ASP A 418 -20.32 -9.11 -9.67
CA ASP A 418 -19.63 -8.92 -10.95
C ASP A 418 -18.37 -9.81 -11.06
N LEU A 419 -18.00 -10.55 -10.00
CA LEU A 419 -16.75 -11.31 -9.90
C LEU A 419 -16.98 -12.82 -9.77
N VAL A 420 -16.01 -13.57 -10.29
CA VAL A 420 -15.82 -15.01 -10.01
C VAL A 420 -14.35 -15.29 -9.74
N ALA A 421 -14.06 -16.34 -8.97
CA ALA A 421 -12.70 -16.79 -8.69
C ALA A 421 -12.28 -17.96 -9.57
N LEU A 422 -11.00 -17.99 -9.94
CA LEU A 422 -10.39 -19.08 -10.74
C LEU A 422 -9.91 -20.25 -9.88
N THR A 423 -9.67 -20.01 -8.58
CA THR A 423 -9.17 -21.00 -7.64
C THR A 423 -10.08 -21.09 -6.42
N ILE A 424 -10.09 -22.25 -5.76
CA ILE A 424 -10.89 -22.47 -4.54
C ILE A 424 -10.41 -21.54 -3.42
N GLU A 425 -9.11 -21.34 -3.31
CA GLU A 425 -8.48 -20.46 -2.32
C GLU A 425 -8.93 -19.02 -2.51
N ALA A 426 -8.90 -18.52 -3.75
CA ALA A 426 -9.36 -17.16 -4.05
C ALA A 426 -10.87 -17.01 -3.83
N ALA A 427 -11.69 -18.04 -4.19
CA ALA A 427 -13.12 -18.04 -3.94
C ALA A 427 -13.43 -17.96 -2.44
N ALA A 428 -12.73 -18.74 -1.62
CA ALA A 428 -12.87 -18.71 -0.16
C ALA A 428 -12.44 -17.39 0.46
N MET A 429 -11.33 -16.80 -0.02
CA MET A 429 -10.79 -15.54 0.50
C MET A 429 -11.63 -14.33 0.10
N ALA A 430 -12.04 -14.25 -1.17
CA ALA A 430 -12.80 -13.13 -1.72
C ALA A 430 -14.30 -13.21 -1.46
N LEU A 431 -14.80 -14.35 -0.98
CA LEU A 431 -16.22 -14.65 -0.82
C LEU A 431 -17.03 -14.44 -2.10
N VAL A 432 -16.46 -14.87 -3.23
CA VAL A 432 -17.12 -14.86 -4.55
C VAL A 432 -17.23 -16.29 -5.12
N PRO A 433 -18.17 -16.57 -6.04
CA PRO A 433 -18.34 -17.92 -6.57
C PRO A 433 -17.10 -18.41 -7.34
N LEU A 434 -16.83 -19.72 -7.24
CA LEU A 434 -15.87 -20.38 -8.14
C LEU A 434 -16.42 -20.33 -9.57
N ALA A 435 -15.59 -19.96 -10.54
CA ALA A 435 -15.97 -19.78 -11.93
C ALA A 435 -16.73 -20.99 -12.50
N GLY A 436 -17.87 -20.73 -13.14
CA GLY A 436 -18.76 -21.76 -13.67
C GLY A 436 -19.68 -22.45 -12.65
N THR A 437 -19.68 -21.99 -11.40
CA THR A 437 -20.54 -22.52 -10.33
C THR A 437 -21.22 -21.38 -9.56
N SER A 438 -22.16 -21.74 -8.67
CA SER A 438 -22.70 -20.82 -7.65
C SER A 438 -22.07 -21.05 -6.27
N TRP A 439 -21.04 -21.91 -6.20
CA TRP A 439 -20.44 -22.32 -4.95
C TRP A 439 -19.42 -21.29 -4.43
N ILE A 440 -19.65 -20.86 -3.22
CA ILE A 440 -18.72 -20.05 -2.42
C ILE A 440 -18.26 -20.91 -1.25
N PRO A 441 -16.97 -21.31 -1.17
CA PRO A 441 -16.47 -22.15 -0.11
C PRO A 441 -16.76 -21.57 1.29
N GLY A 442 -17.38 -22.35 2.14
CA GLY A 442 -17.74 -21.97 3.50
C GLY A 442 -19.06 -21.20 3.68
N LEU A 443 -19.67 -20.68 2.61
CA LEU A 443 -20.93 -19.94 2.68
C LEU A 443 -22.10 -20.67 2.02
N THR A 444 -21.90 -21.26 0.86
CA THR A 444 -22.95 -22.01 0.17
C THR A 444 -22.72 -23.51 0.30
N GLY A 445 -23.80 -24.27 0.59
CA GLY A 445 -23.77 -25.72 0.58
C GLY A 445 -23.38 -26.25 -0.80
N SER A 446 -22.67 -27.38 -0.84
CA SER A 446 -22.27 -28.10 -2.05
C SER A 446 -23.45 -28.54 -2.89
#